data_e93a5b3439830384ba519658f5d9a0d6
#
_entry.id   e93a5b3439830384ba519658f5d9a0d6
#
_cell.length_a   1.000
_cell.length_b   1.000
_cell.length_c   1.000
_cell.angle_alpha   90.00
_cell.angle_beta   90.00
_cell.angle_gamma   90.00
#
_symmetry.space_group_name_H-M   'P 1'
#
loop_
_entity.id
_entity.type
_entity.pdbx_description
1 polymer ?
#
loop_
_entity_poly.entity_id
_entity_poly.type
_entity_poly.pdbx_seq_one_letter_code
_entity_poly.pdbx_strand_id
1 'polypeptide(L)' 'MPRRSARAEMLRQALAREAARLMIEHGLPDYGLAKRKAAARLGV' A
#
# COMPACT_ATOMS: atom_id res chain seq x y z
N MET A 1 -0.53 26.87 5.52
CA MET A 1 0.20 25.63 5.59
C MET A 1 -0.67 24.45 5.21
N PRO A 2 -0.32 23.76 4.18
CA PRO A 2 -1.12 22.61 3.79
C PRO A 2 -1.08 21.53 4.84
N ARG A 3 -2.22 21.03 5.15
CA ARG A 3 -2.33 20.00 6.13
C ARG A 3 -2.56 18.66 5.46
N ARG A 4 -1.81 17.67 5.88
CA ARG A 4 -1.97 16.36 5.35
C ARG A 4 -3.30 15.81 5.78
N SER A 5 -4.02 15.27 4.83
CA SER A 5 -5.29 14.66 5.12
C SER A 5 -5.08 13.40 5.94
N ALA A 6 -5.86 13.24 7.00
CA ALA A 6 -5.80 12.00 7.78
C ALA A 6 -6.14 10.81 6.90
N ARG A 7 -7.04 11.02 5.95
CA ARG A 7 -7.43 9.95 5.03
C ARG A 7 -6.25 9.53 4.16
N ALA A 8 -5.49 10.50 3.65
CA ALA A 8 -4.35 10.20 2.82
C ALA A 8 -3.29 9.45 3.62
N GLU A 9 -3.12 9.84 4.88
CA GLU A 9 -2.16 9.19 5.74
C GLU A 9 -2.57 7.74 6.01
N MET A 10 -3.83 7.53 6.32
CA MET A 10 -4.34 6.20 6.57
C MET A 10 -4.24 5.33 5.33
N LEU A 11 -4.50 5.93 4.18
CA LEU A 11 -4.42 5.19 2.91
C LEU A 11 -2.99 4.73 2.66
N ARG A 12 -2.02 5.60 2.91
CA ARG A 12 -0.63 5.24 2.72
C ARG A 12 -0.21 4.11 3.65
N GLN A 13 -0.67 4.17 4.90
CA GLN A 13 -0.35 3.12 5.84
C GLN A 13 -1.01 1.81 5.46
N ALA A 14 -2.25 1.87 5.02
CA ALA A 14 -2.96 0.68 4.58
C ALA A 14 -2.27 0.08 3.37
N LEU A 15 -1.83 0.93 2.45
CA LEU A 15 -1.15 0.48 1.25
C LEU A 15 0.18 -0.20 1.60
N ALA A 16 0.92 0.38 2.53
CA ALA A 16 2.19 -0.19 2.94
C ALA A 16 2.00 -1.55 3.60
N ARG A 17 0.99 -1.67 4.44
CA ARG A 17 0.70 -2.93 5.11
C ARG A 17 0.29 -4.00 4.12
N GLU A 18 -0.58 -3.62 3.20
CA GLU A 18 -1.05 -4.57 2.21
C GLU A 18 0.10 -5.03 1.31
N ALA A 19 0.98 -4.10 0.95
CA ALA A 19 2.13 -4.46 0.14
C ALA A 19 3.04 -5.43 0.88
N ALA A 20 3.26 -5.20 2.16
CA ALA A 20 4.10 -6.09 2.95
C ALA A 20 3.48 -7.48 3.03
N ARG A 21 2.17 -7.55 3.22
CA ARG A 21 1.48 -8.82 3.26
C ARG A 21 1.62 -9.57 1.95
N LEU A 22 1.45 -8.86 0.85
CA LEU A 22 1.54 -9.48 -0.47
C LEU A 22 2.93 -10.03 -0.71
N MET A 23 3.95 -9.30 -0.27
CA MET A 23 5.30 -9.77 -0.42
C MET A 23 5.53 -11.09 0.32
N ILE A 24 4.96 -11.19 1.50
CA ILE A 24 5.11 -12.40 2.30
C ILE A 24 4.24 -13.54 1.76
N GLU A 25 2.98 -13.25 1.52
CA GLU A 25 2.03 -14.28 1.13
C GLU A 25 2.29 -14.82 -0.26
N HIS A 26 2.70 -13.94 -1.17
CA HIS A 26 2.90 -14.33 -2.56
C HIS A 26 4.36 -14.43 -2.95
N GLY A 27 5.24 -14.17 -2.01
CA GLY A 27 6.66 -14.26 -2.30
C GLY A 27 7.13 -13.27 -3.33
N LEU A 28 6.52 -12.08 -3.37
CA LEU A 28 6.89 -11.07 -4.34
C LEU A 28 8.22 -10.45 -3.95
N PRO A 29 9.20 -10.45 -4.83
CA PRO A 29 10.51 -9.89 -4.53
C PRO A 29 10.58 -8.38 -4.71
N ASP A 30 9.61 -7.81 -5.41
CA ASP A 30 9.63 -6.41 -5.78
C ASP A 30 8.58 -5.62 -5.00
N TYR A 31 9.04 -4.70 -4.16
CA TYR A 31 8.13 -3.89 -3.37
C TYR A 31 7.25 -3.03 -4.25
N GLY A 32 7.79 -2.50 -5.34
CA GLY A 32 7.01 -1.69 -6.26
C GLY A 32 5.85 -2.47 -6.84
N LEU A 33 6.10 -3.73 -7.19
CA LEU A 33 5.04 -4.58 -7.71
C LEU A 33 4.01 -4.85 -6.63
N ALA A 34 4.46 -5.11 -5.40
CA ALA A 34 3.55 -5.36 -4.29
C ALA A 34 2.66 -4.15 -4.05
N LYS A 35 3.23 -2.96 -4.13
CA LYS A 35 2.46 -1.74 -3.94
C LYS A 35 1.39 -1.59 -5.01
N ARG A 36 1.72 -1.91 -6.23
CA ARG A 36 0.75 -1.83 -7.32
C ARG A 36 -0.41 -2.78 -7.10
N LYS A 37 -0.09 -4.00 -6.72
CA LYS A 37 -1.14 -4.98 -6.45
C LYS A 37 -1.97 -4.56 -5.24
N ALA A 38 -1.32 -4.01 -4.24
CA ALA A 38 -2.04 -3.53 -3.06
C ALA A 38 -2.99 -2.40 -3.43
N ALA A 39 -2.54 -1.49 -4.28
CA ALA A 39 -3.38 -0.38 -4.70
C ALA A 39 -4.60 -0.90 -5.45
N ALA A 40 -4.41 -1.88 -6.30
CA ALA A 40 -5.51 -2.46 -7.04
C ALA A 40 -6.52 -3.12 -6.10
N ARG A 41 -6.03 -3.80 -5.08
CA ARG A 41 -6.92 -4.46 -4.13
C ARG A 41 -7.70 -3.45 -3.30
N LEU A 42 -7.06 -2.34 -2.95
CA LEU A 42 -7.71 -1.32 -2.14
C LEU A 42 -8.58 -0.38 -2.98
N GLY A 43 -8.47 -0.48 -4.28
CA GLY A 43 -9.29 0.34 -5.15
C GLY A 43 -8.82 1.77 -5.27
N VAL A 44 -7.53 1.99 -5.17
CA VAL A 44 -6.97 3.34 -5.28
C VAL A 44 -6.11 3.48 -6.50
#